data_f1380bc09a3822bda7dc16e868ee5d0f
#
_entry.id   f1380bc09a3822bda7dc16e868ee5d0f
#
_cell.length_a   1.000
_cell.length_b   1.000
_cell.length_c   1.000
_cell.angle_alpha   90.00
_cell.angle_beta   90.00
_cell.angle_gamma   90.00
#
_symmetry.space_group_name_H-M   'P 1'
#
loop_
_entity.id
_entity.type
_entity.pdbx_description
1 polymer ?
#
loop_
_entity_poly.entity_id
_entity_poly.type
_entity_poly.pdbx_seq_one_letter_code
_entity_poly.pdbx_strand_id
1 'polypeptide(L)'
;GCAVLSLWGCNMPENERVTMIHGAGGAVMAKLIEKFVLPYFGGFEGAEVGLEVLDDAAVVDGVVFKSDSHAVRPIFFPGGDIGRLAVAGTVNDIAVLGAEPLALACGFVLEEGLAFGDLERVLASIKAACEEAGVFVVTGDTKVVEKGSLGGLVVNMSGI
;
A
#
# COMPACT_ATOMS: atom_id res chain seq x y z
N GLY A 1 -28.41 7.07 13.28
CA GLY A 1 -29.57 6.35 12.80
C GLY A 1 -29.22 5.45 11.64
N CYS A 2 -29.27 4.14 11.87
CA CYS A 2 -28.94 3.02 11.00
C CYS A 2 -30.01 2.86 9.91
N ALA A 3 -29.91 3.45 8.74
CA ALA A 3 -30.95 3.29 7.69
C ALA A 3 -30.47 3.40 6.22
N VAL A 4 -29.19 3.22 5.91
CA VAL A 4 -28.71 3.27 4.50
C VAL A 4 -28.10 1.94 4.00
N LEU A 5 -28.05 0.89 4.82
CA LEU A 5 -27.34 -0.36 4.51
C LEU A 5 -28.19 -1.45 3.80
N SER A 6 -29.33 -1.14 3.18
CA SER A 6 -30.24 -2.20 2.69
C SER A 6 -30.41 -2.33 1.17
N LEU A 7 -29.60 -1.72 0.31
CA LEU A 7 -29.86 -1.77 -1.14
C LEU A 7 -28.89 -2.59 -2.01
N TRP A 8 -27.83 -3.18 -1.46
CA TRP A 8 -26.94 -4.04 -2.25
C TRP A 8 -26.69 -5.37 -1.55
N GLY A 9 -27.71 -6.26 -1.65
CA GLY A 9 -27.62 -7.62 -1.15
C GLY A 9 -26.62 -8.47 -1.93
N CYS A 10 -25.35 -8.40 -1.58
CA CYS A 10 -24.38 -9.42 -1.95
C CYS A 10 -23.80 -10.04 -0.67
N ASN A 11 -24.52 -11.05 -0.15
CA ASN A 11 -24.02 -11.90 0.93
C ASN A 11 -22.79 -12.66 0.41
N MET A 12 -21.61 -12.22 0.79
CA MET A 12 -20.45 -13.10 0.75
C MET A 12 -20.68 -14.16 1.85
N PRO A 13 -20.68 -15.46 1.52
CA PRO A 13 -20.90 -16.51 2.52
C PRO A 13 -19.83 -16.44 3.62
N GLU A 14 -20.20 -16.73 4.87
CA GLU A 14 -19.27 -16.71 6.02
C GLU A 14 -18.04 -17.63 5.85
N ASN A 15 -18.11 -18.59 4.94
CA ASN A 15 -17.03 -19.55 4.61
C ASN A 15 -16.20 -19.16 3.38
N GLU A 16 -16.43 -18.00 2.77
CA GLU A 16 -15.65 -17.55 1.62
C GLU A 16 -14.26 -17.11 2.04
N ARG A 17 -13.26 -17.50 1.26
CA ARG A 17 -11.86 -17.17 1.53
C ARG A 17 -11.41 -16.02 0.63
N VAL A 18 -10.50 -15.20 1.13
CA VAL A 18 -9.82 -14.19 0.31
C VAL A 18 -9.10 -14.87 -0.84
N THR A 19 -9.27 -14.33 -2.04
CA THR A 19 -8.62 -14.80 -3.27
C THR A 19 -7.98 -13.62 -4.00
N MET A 20 -7.17 -13.88 -5.02
CA MET A 20 -6.47 -12.84 -5.78
C MET A 20 -7.41 -11.78 -6.39
N ILE A 21 -8.64 -12.14 -6.73
CA ILE A 21 -9.60 -11.18 -7.30
C ILE A 21 -10.00 -10.07 -6.32
N HIS A 22 -9.94 -10.34 -5.02
CA HIS A 22 -10.24 -9.36 -3.99
C HIS A 22 -9.15 -8.27 -3.88
N GLY A 23 -7.93 -8.55 -4.37
CA GLY A 23 -6.82 -7.60 -4.43
C GLY A 23 -6.62 -6.95 -5.81
N ALA A 24 -7.47 -7.25 -6.80
CA ALA A 24 -7.31 -6.77 -8.16
C ALA A 24 -7.84 -5.35 -8.42
N GLY A 25 -8.29 -4.66 -7.39
CA GLY A 25 -8.92 -3.34 -7.51
C GLY A 25 -10.39 -3.41 -7.94
N GLY A 26 -10.97 -2.24 -8.23
CA GLY A 26 -12.34 -2.11 -8.71
C GLY A 26 -13.42 -2.55 -7.71
N ALA A 27 -14.60 -2.90 -8.22
CA ALA A 27 -15.81 -3.14 -7.40
C ALA A 27 -15.67 -4.31 -6.41
N VAL A 28 -14.85 -5.31 -6.69
CA VAL A 28 -14.67 -6.47 -5.78
C VAL A 28 -13.86 -6.06 -4.56
N MET A 29 -12.78 -5.33 -4.76
CA MET A 29 -11.96 -4.79 -3.68
C MET A 29 -12.73 -3.75 -2.85
N ALA A 30 -13.46 -2.84 -3.50
CA ALA A 30 -14.31 -1.87 -2.81
C ALA A 30 -15.31 -2.56 -1.88
N LYS A 31 -16.01 -3.60 -2.34
CA LYS A 31 -16.92 -4.39 -1.51
C LYS A 31 -16.26 -5.09 -0.33
N LEU A 32 -15.03 -5.60 -0.51
CA LEU A 32 -14.27 -6.18 0.59
C LEU A 32 -13.98 -5.12 1.65
N ILE A 33 -13.52 -3.93 1.24
CA ILE A 33 -13.21 -2.83 2.16
C ILE A 33 -14.47 -2.36 2.86
N GLU A 34 -15.55 -2.09 2.13
CA GLU A 34 -16.85 -1.66 2.68
C GLU A 34 -17.42 -2.64 3.71
N LYS A 35 -17.31 -3.95 3.44
CA LYS A 35 -17.89 -4.98 4.29
C LYS A 35 -17.04 -5.32 5.51
N PHE A 36 -15.71 -5.38 5.34
CA PHE A 36 -14.83 -5.94 6.36
C PHE A 36 -13.87 -4.92 7.00
N VAL A 37 -13.59 -3.78 6.37
CA VAL A 37 -12.63 -2.81 6.87
C VAL A 37 -13.33 -1.60 7.48
N LEU A 38 -14.22 -0.94 6.73
CA LEU A 38 -14.92 0.26 7.19
C LEU A 38 -15.70 0.10 8.49
N PRO A 39 -16.35 -1.06 8.79
CA PRO A 39 -17.05 -1.23 10.07
C PRO A 39 -16.14 -1.15 11.30
N TYR A 40 -14.83 -1.34 11.13
CA TYR A 40 -13.86 -1.29 12.22
C TYR A 40 -13.07 0.01 12.28
N PHE A 41 -12.85 0.67 11.14
CA PHE A 41 -11.93 1.79 11.03
C PHE A 41 -12.56 3.06 10.45
N GLY A 42 -13.77 2.98 9.91
CA GLY A 42 -14.50 4.14 9.42
C GLY A 42 -15.03 5.03 10.56
N GLY A 43 -15.47 6.24 10.20
CA GLY A 43 -16.11 7.18 11.14
C GLY A 43 -15.16 8.13 11.86
N PHE A 44 -13.95 8.32 11.39
CA PHE A 44 -13.07 9.38 11.89
C PHE A 44 -13.48 10.74 11.27
N GLU A 45 -14.18 11.57 12.05
CA GLU A 45 -14.70 12.87 11.59
C GLU A 45 -13.60 13.96 11.43
N GLY A 46 -12.35 13.65 11.78
CA GLY A 46 -11.22 14.60 11.70
C GLY A 46 -10.46 14.58 10.37
N ALA A 47 -10.90 13.82 9.37
CA ALA A 47 -10.27 13.76 8.06
C ALA A 47 -11.07 14.57 7.03
N GLU A 48 -10.39 15.39 6.23
CA GLU A 48 -10.96 16.06 5.06
C GLU A 48 -11.23 15.05 3.94
N VAL A 49 -10.33 14.06 3.79
CA VAL A 49 -10.50 12.87 2.94
C VAL A 49 -10.19 11.66 3.81
N GLY A 50 -11.24 10.97 4.22
CA GLY A 50 -11.14 9.81 5.10
C GLY A 50 -11.26 8.48 4.37
N LEU A 51 -11.18 7.39 5.14
CA LEU A 51 -11.21 6.03 4.62
C LEU A 51 -12.51 5.69 3.86
N GLU A 52 -13.61 6.33 4.20
CA GLU A 52 -14.93 6.12 3.58
C GLU A 52 -15.00 6.58 2.12
N VAL A 53 -14.12 7.50 1.72
CA VAL A 53 -14.06 8.00 0.34
C VAL A 53 -13.44 6.95 -0.58
N LEU A 54 -12.62 6.05 -0.05
CA LEU A 54 -11.85 5.04 -0.80
C LEU A 54 -10.95 5.66 -1.87
N ASP A 55 -10.38 6.83 -1.56
CA ASP A 55 -9.43 7.53 -2.41
C ASP A 55 -8.03 6.95 -2.26
N ASP A 56 -7.09 7.39 -3.09
CA ASP A 56 -5.71 6.88 -3.14
C ASP A 56 -4.92 7.23 -1.86
N ALA A 57 -5.24 8.33 -1.19
CA ALA A 57 -4.64 8.71 0.10
C ALA A 57 -5.67 9.39 1.01
N ALA A 58 -5.32 9.59 2.26
CA ALA A 58 -6.12 10.36 3.22
C ALA A 58 -5.59 11.78 3.39
N VAL A 59 -6.48 12.70 3.80
CA VAL A 59 -6.10 14.06 4.20
C VAL A 59 -6.57 14.28 5.63
N VAL A 60 -5.64 14.62 6.50
CA VAL A 60 -5.91 14.92 7.91
C VAL A 60 -5.17 16.18 8.31
N ASP A 61 -5.90 17.20 8.74
CA ASP A 61 -5.37 18.50 9.15
C ASP A 61 -4.47 19.13 8.07
N GLY A 62 -4.91 19.02 6.80
CA GLY A 62 -4.18 19.51 5.62
C GLY A 62 -2.97 18.68 5.21
N VAL A 63 -2.68 17.58 5.90
CA VAL A 63 -1.58 16.67 5.55
C VAL A 63 -2.13 15.50 4.76
N VAL A 64 -1.60 15.27 3.55
CA VAL A 64 -1.85 14.07 2.77
C VAL A 64 -1.00 12.92 3.31
N PHE A 65 -1.63 11.78 3.61
CA PHE A 65 -0.98 10.59 4.14
C PHE A 65 -1.36 9.35 3.34
N LYS A 66 -0.35 8.61 2.91
CA LYS A 66 -0.49 7.35 2.16
C LYS A 66 0.30 6.22 2.80
N SER A 67 -0.26 5.01 2.76
CA SER A 67 0.47 3.76 3.02
C SER A 67 0.12 2.74 1.95
N ASP A 68 1.14 2.11 1.37
CA ASP A 68 0.99 1.14 0.31
C ASP A 68 1.93 -0.07 0.50
N SER A 69 1.47 -1.25 0.09
CA SER A 69 2.23 -2.50 0.21
C SER A 69 2.46 -3.10 -1.18
N HIS A 70 3.71 -3.30 -1.51
CA HIS A 70 4.15 -3.83 -2.80
C HIS A 70 4.66 -5.26 -2.64
N ALA A 71 3.98 -6.18 -3.32
CA ALA A 71 4.36 -7.59 -3.43
C ALA A 71 4.26 -7.99 -4.90
N VAL A 72 5.39 -8.19 -5.57
CA VAL A 72 5.44 -8.51 -7.00
C VAL A 72 6.42 -9.66 -7.25
N ARG A 73 6.08 -10.54 -8.17
CA ARG A 73 6.93 -11.66 -8.60
C ARG A 73 7.01 -11.70 -10.12
N PRO A 74 8.23 -11.73 -10.69
CA PRO A 74 9.54 -11.59 -10.01
C PRO A 74 9.74 -10.17 -9.46
N ILE A 75 10.63 -10.02 -8.47
CA ILE A 75 10.96 -8.71 -7.86
C ILE A 75 11.72 -7.77 -8.81
N PHE A 76 12.37 -8.32 -9.83
CA PHE A 76 12.95 -7.61 -10.97
C PHE A 76 12.19 -7.97 -12.23
N PHE A 77 11.75 -6.99 -12.99
CA PHE A 77 10.93 -7.19 -14.19
C PHE A 77 11.33 -6.20 -15.29
N PRO A 78 10.92 -6.43 -16.55
CA PRO A 78 11.20 -5.47 -17.63
C PRO A 78 10.66 -4.08 -17.31
N GLY A 79 11.56 -3.09 -17.27
CA GLY A 79 11.21 -1.69 -17.00
C GLY A 79 11.34 -1.25 -15.53
N GLY A 80 11.67 -2.18 -14.59
CA GLY A 80 11.85 -1.79 -13.20
C GLY A 80 12.03 -2.95 -12.23
N ASP A 81 11.83 -2.63 -10.98
CA ASP A 81 11.84 -3.58 -9.86
C ASP A 81 10.86 -3.12 -8.77
N ILE A 82 10.72 -3.97 -7.75
CA ILE A 82 9.82 -3.70 -6.62
C ILE A 82 10.17 -2.40 -5.87
N GLY A 83 11.46 -2.00 -5.82
CA GLY A 83 11.89 -0.79 -5.14
C GLY A 83 11.41 0.47 -5.87
N ARG A 84 11.63 0.55 -7.18
CA ARG A 84 11.13 1.65 -8.00
C ARG A 84 9.61 1.72 -7.98
N LEU A 85 8.95 0.56 -8.05
CA LEU A 85 7.49 0.46 -8.00
C LEU A 85 6.94 1.03 -6.70
N ALA A 86 7.56 0.71 -5.55
CA ALA A 86 7.12 1.17 -4.24
C ALA A 86 7.20 2.70 -4.11
N VAL A 87 8.33 3.30 -4.52
CA VAL A 87 8.46 4.76 -4.48
C VAL A 87 7.47 5.42 -5.42
N ALA A 88 7.41 4.98 -6.68
CA ALA A 88 6.53 5.59 -7.68
C ALA A 88 5.05 5.49 -7.29
N GLY A 89 4.59 4.32 -6.80
CA GLY A 89 3.21 4.13 -6.36
C GLY A 89 2.84 5.10 -5.23
N THR A 90 3.64 5.13 -4.17
CA THR A 90 3.36 5.99 -3.00
C THR A 90 3.42 7.48 -3.35
N VAL A 91 4.41 7.91 -4.12
CA VAL A 91 4.55 9.31 -4.58
C VAL A 91 3.38 9.73 -5.47
N ASN A 92 2.97 8.87 -6.41
CA ASN A 92 1.83 9.15 -7.29
C ASN A 92 0.52 9.30 -6.52
N ASP A 93 0.28 8.46 -5.52
CA ASP A 93 -0.94 8.50 -4.71
C ASP A 93 -1.03 9.77 -3.84
N ILE A 94 0.10 10.32 -3.41
CA ILE A 94 0.15 11.63 -2.75
C ILE A 94 -0.08 12.75 -3.77
N ALA A 95 0.57 12.67 -4.93
CA ALA A 95 0.51 13.70 -5.96
C ALA A 95 -0.88 13.81 -6.61
N VAL A 96 -1.64 12.71 -6.74
CA VAL A 96 -2.99 12.74 -7.32
C VAL A 96 -3.98 13.52 -6.46
N LEU A 97 -3.75 13.61 -5.14
CA LEU A 97 -4.49 14.49 -4.24
C LEU A 97 -4.02 15.96 -4.28
N GLY A 98 -3.11 16.30 -5.20
CA GLY A 98 -2.59 17.65 -5.38
C GLY A 98 -1.52 18.09 -4.38
N ALA A 99 -0.94 17.14 -3.64
CA ALA A 99 0.12 17.42 -2.67
C ALA A 99 1.52 17.16 -3.26
N GLU A 100 2.52 17.88 -2.73
CA GLU A 100 3.92 17.63 -2.99
C GLU A 100 4.47 16.66 -1.95
N PRO A 101 4.97 15.46 -2.36
CA PRO A 101 5.53 14.49 -1.42
C PRO A 101 6.75 15.05 -0.71
N LEU A 102 6.83 14.91 0.62
CA LEU A 102 7.90 15.44 1.45
C LEU A 102 8.85 14.36 1.96
N ALA A 103 8.29 13.27 2.50
CA ALA A 103 9.06 12.23 3.15
C ALA A 103 8.39 10.87 3.07
N LEU A 104 9.19 9.82 3.08
CA LEU A 104 8.76 8.43 3.02
C LEU A 104 9.24 7.65 4.25
N ALA A 105 8.41 6.69 4.69
CA ALA A 105 8.81 5.59 5.54
C ALA A 105 8.87 4.31 4.70
N CYS A 106 9.92 3.48 4.89
CA CYS A 106 10.08 2.26 4.10
C CYS A 106 10.24 1.04 5.01
N GLY A 107 9.25 0.16 5.04
CA GLY A 107 9.27 -1.11 5.74
C GLY A 107 9.60 -2.27 4.80
N PHE A 108 10.43 -3.19 5.26
CA PHE A 108 10.78 -4.42 4.54
C PHE A 108 10.30 -5.65 5.28
N VAL A 109 9.66 -6.58 4.56
CA VAL A 109 9.52 -7.96 5.01
C VAL A 109 10.35 -8.81 4.07
N LEU A 110 11.45 -9.36 4.58
CA LEU A 110 12.43 -10.14 3.83
C LEU A 110 12.18 -11.62 4.06
N GLU A 111 12.24 -12.43 3.01
CA GLU A 111 12.19 -13.88 3.16
C GLU A 111 13.60 -14.43 3.41
N GLU A 112 13.72 -15.35 4.35
CA GLU A 112 14.95 -16.12 4.59
C GLU A 112 15.45 -16.77 3.29
N GLY A 113 16.73 -16.51 2.96
CA GLY A 113 17.35 -16.97 1.72
C GLY A 113 17.34 -15.96 0.58
N LEU A 114 16.77 -14.76 0.78
CA LEU A 114 16.98 -13.65 -0.15
C LEU A 114 18.47 -13.31 -0.24
N ALA A 115 19.00 -13.22 -1.46
CA ALA A 115 20.39 -12.84 -1.66
C ALA A 115 20.63 -11.37 -1.27
N PHE A 116 21.69 -11.08 -0.51
CA PHE A 116 22.03 -9.69 -0.16
C PHE A 116 22.26 -8.82 -1.40
N GLY A 117 22.82 -9.38 -2.49
CA GLY A 117 22.99 -8.64 -3.73
C GLY A 117 21.67 -8.20 -4.38
N ASP A 118 20.60 -9.01 -4.24
CA ASP A 118 19.27 -8.62 -4.70
C ASP A 118 18.67 -7.52 -3.79
N LEU A 119 18.87 -7.63 -2.49
CA LEU A 119 18.47 -6.57 -1.55
C LEU A 119 19.19 -5.26 -1.87
N GLU A 120 20.51 -5.28 -2.08
CA GLU A 120 21.28 -4.08 -2.45
C GLU A 120 20.77 -3.43 -3.75
N ARG A 121 20.42 -4.23 -4.75
CA ARG A 121 19.85 -3.73 -6.01
C ARG A 121 18.51 -3.02 -5.79
N VAL A 122 17.63 -3.61 -4.97
CA VAL A 122 16.34 -2.99 -4.61
C VAL A 122 16.55 -1.68 -3.85
N LEU A 123 17.46 -1.66 -2.86
CA LEU A 123 17.79 -0.44 -2.09
C LEU A 123 18.37 0.67 -2.98
N ALA A 124 19.24 0.32 -3.92
CA ALA A 124 19.81 1.27 -4.89
C ALA A 124 18.69 1.84 -5.80
N SER A 125 17.75 1.01 -6.22
CA SER A 125 16.61 1.42 -7.03
C SER A 125 15.66 2.35 -6.26
N ILE A 126 15.37 2.05 -4.98
CA ILE A 126 14.60 2.95 -4.10
C ILE A 126 15.29 4.30 -4.00
N LYS A 127 16.61 4.30 -3.71
CA LYS A 127 17.38 5.54 -3.62
C LYS A 127 17.30 6.38 -4.89
N ALA A 128 17.53 5.77 -6.04
CA ALA A 128 17.46 6.47 -7.32
C ALA A 128 16.06 7.04 -7.61
N ALA A 129 15.00 6.28 -7.31
CA ALA A 129 13.62 6.75 -7.48
C ALA A 129 13.27 7.91 -6.53
N CYS A 130 13.76 7.87 -5.29
CA CYS A 130 13.61 8.96 -4.34
C CYS A 130 14.34 10.24 -4.81
N GLU A 131 15.55 10.09 -5.35
CA GLU A 131 16.32 11.23 -5.93
C GLU A 131 15.56 11.86 -7.11
N GLU A 132 14.99 11.04 -8.00
CA GLU A 132 14.16 11.53 -9.11
C GLU A 132 12.90 12.28 -8.64
N ALA A 133 12.26 11.78 -7.59
CA ALA A 133 11.04 12.38 -7.03
C ALA A 133 11.30 13.54 -6.07
N GLY A 134 12.55 13.80 -5.69
CA GLY A 134 12.90 14.84 -4.73
C GLY A 134 12.50 14.54 -3.29
N VAL A 135 12.31 13.25 -2.93
CA VAL A 135 11.86 12.81 -1.60
C VAL A 135 12.94 12.00 -0.88
N PHE A 136 12.78 11.81 0.42
CA PHE A 136 13.73 11.07 1.25
C PHE A 136 13.03 10.01 2.08
N VAL A 137 13.65 8.81 2.17
CA VAL A 137 13.28 7.84 3.19
C VAL A 137 13.87 8.29 4.52
N VAL A 138 13.01 8.61 5.49
CA VAL A 138 13.40 9.18 6.79
C VAL A 138 13.26 8.19 7.94
N THR A 139 12.51 7.11 7.77
CA THR A 139 12.31 6.05 8.77
C THR A 139 11.88 4.76 8.08
N GLY A 140 11.79 3.67 8.83
CA GLY A 140 11.33 2.38 8.32
C GLY A 140 11.42 1.27 9.35
N ASP A 141 11.15 0.05 8.90
CA ASP A 141 11.28 -1.18 9.69
C ASP A 141 11.82 -2.31 8.82
N THR A 142 12.39 -3.33 9.44
CA THR A 142 12.84 -4.53 8.73
C THR A 142 12.47 -5.78 9.52
N LYS A 143 11.76 -6.69 8.87
CA LYS A 143 11.39 -7.99 9.42
C LYS A 143 11.87 -9.11 8.51
N VAL A 144 12.30 -10.22 9.10
CA VAL A 144 12.63 -11.44 8.37
C VAL A 144 11.59 -12.50 8.69
N VAL A 145 11.11 -13.20 7.67
CA VAL A 145 10.15 -14.30 7.77
C VAL A 145 10.73 -15.57 7.17
N GLU A 146 10.10 -16.70 7.51
CA GLU A 146 10.55 -18.02 7.12
C GLU A 146 10.53 -18.21 5.61
N LYS A 147 11.41 -19.07 5.13
CA LYS A 147 11.50 -19.46 3.71
C LYS A 147 10.18 -20.04 3.20
N GLY A 148 9.75 -19.58 2.03
CA GLY A 148 8.50 -19.99 1.39
C GLY A 148 7.28 -19.12 1.74
N SER A 149 7.46 -18.12 2.61
CA SER A 149 6.36 -17.25 3.05
C SER A 149 5.99 -16.16 2.05
N LEU A 150 6.96 -15.62 1.29
CA LEU A 150 6.75 -14.44 0.43
C LEU A 150 7.18 -14.63 -1.03
N GLY A 151 8.31 -15.31 -1.27
CA GLY A 151 8.98 -15.40 -2.57
C GLY A 151 9.88 -14.22 -2.88
N GLY A 152 10.65 -13.83 -1.88
CA GLY A 152 11.67 -12.81 -1.94
C GLY A 152 11.48 -11.73 -0.89
N LEU A 153 10.80 -10.64 -1.23
CA LEU A 153 10.52 -9.56 -0.27
C LEU A 153 9.20 -8.84 -0.58
N VAL A 154 8.68 -8.18 0.44
CA VAL A 154 7.59 -7.19 0.35
C VAL A 154 8.15 -5.85 0.80
N VAL A 155 7.77 -4.79 0.09
CA VAL A 155 8.06 -3.40 0.47
C VAL A 155 6.76 -2.74 0.87
N ASN A 156 6.66 -2.26 2.11
CA ASN A 156 5.62 -1.35 2.54
C ASN A 156 6.18 0.06 2.55
N MET A 157 5.50 0.98 1.90
CA MET A 157 5.94 2.38 1.85
C MET A 157 4.80 3.28 2.29
N SER A 158 5.10 4.20 3.19
CA SER A 158 4.17 5.24 3.59
C SER A 158 4.80 6.59 3.29
N GLY A 159 3.97 7.60 3.03
CA GLY A 159 4.45 8.93 2.70
C GLY A 159 3.51 10.03 3.15
N ILE A 160 4.06 11.20 3.28
CA ILE A 160 3.36 12.45 3.57
C ILE A 160 3.79 13.53 2.59
#